data_faa69b0fd102d64677ec6e47f7aa7d9a
#
_entry.id   faa69b0fd102d64677ec6e47f7aa7d9a
#
_cell.length_a   1.000
_cell.length_b   1.000
_cell.length_c   1.000
_cell.angle_alpha   90.00
_cell.angle_beta   90.00
_cell.angle_gamma   90.00
#
_symmetry.space_group_name_H-M   'P 1'
#
loop_
_entity.id
_entity.type
_entity.pdbx_description
1 polymer ?
#
loop_
_entity_poly.entity_id
_entity_poly.type
_entity_poly.pdbx_seq_one_letter_code
_entity_poly.pdbx_strand_id
1 'polypeptide(L)'
;MAESKTATDTGQTLTTGQWIKQQNDLPRLDCELTLCHILQVNRASILARPERPLAASELVEIDRWANALRKNVPFAYLAGEQEFWGLSLSVSPHVLVPRPETELLVESALALLQSDANILDLGTGSGAVALAIASERIDAKVTATDISPEALRVAKQNAEKLEVEVTFEESRWFENLTGRWQIVVSNPPYIDPTDSHLKQLRAEPQHALIAGENGLADLRQI
;
A
#
# COMPACT_ATOMS: atom_id res chain seq x y z
N MET A 1 7.03 -44.36 -25.20
CA MET A 1 6.41 -44.74 -23.91
C MET A 1 7.14 -43.93 -22.84
N ALA A 2 6.55 -42.82 -22.42
CA ALA A 2 7.07 -41.97 -21.35
C ALA A 2 6.23 -42.24 -20.12
N GLU A 3 6.87 -42.80 -19.11
CA GLU A 3 6.22 -43.14 -17.85
C GLU A 3 5.85 -41.88 -17.09
N SER A 4 4.56 -41.74 -16.85
CA SER A 4 3.96 -40.82 -15.92
C SER A 4 4.46 -41.17 -14.51
N LYS A 5 5.33 -40.31 -13.92
CA LYS A 5 5.61 -40.37 -12.50
C LYS A 5 4.38 -39.85 -11.76
N THR A 6 3.58 -40.80 -11.32
CA THR A 6 2.54 -40.57 -10.31
C THR A 6 3.16 -40.01 -9.04
N ALA A 7 2.63 -38.88 -8.60
CA ALA A 7 2.90 -38.29 -7.30
C ALA A 7 2.58 -39.30 -6.21
N THR A 8 3.55 -39.66 -5.40
CA THR A 8 3.38 -40.43 -4.16
C THR A 8 2.66 -39.54 -3.15
N ASP A 9 1.39 -39.80 -2.97
CA ASP A 9 0.56 -39.36 -1.85
C ASP A 9 1.11 -40.00 -0.55
N THR A 10 2.09 -39.37 0.05
CA THR A 10 2.43 -39.62 1.45
C THR A 10 1.60 -38.61 2.25
N GLY A 11 0.59 -39.09 2.97
CA GLY A 11 -0.36 -38.33 3.80
C GLY A 11 0.29 -37.54 4.95
N GLN A 12 1.40 -36.86 4.71
CA GLN A 12 2.03 -35.93 5.62
C GLN A 12 1.49 -34.52 5.36
N THR A 13 0.65 -34.05 6.27
CA THR A 13 0.17 -32.67 6.28
C THR A 13 1.36 -31.72 6.42
N LEU A 14 1.55 -30.82 5.45
CA LEU A 14 2.61 -29.81 5.46
C LEU A 14 2.43 -28.89 6.67
N THR A 15 3.53 -28.59 7.38
CA THR A 15 3.49 -27.66 8.52
C THR A 15 3.90 -26.24 8.11
N THR A 16 3.57 -25.23 8.94
CA THR A 16 3.95 -23.83 8.70
C THR A 16 5.45 -23.67 8.49
N GLY A 17 6.26 -24.30 9.35
CA GLY A 17 7.72 -24.24 9.24
C GLY A 17 8.29 -24.95 8.00
N GLN A 18 7.66 -26.06 7.58
CA GLN A 18 8.06 -26.77 6.36
C GLN A 18 7.69 -25.93 5.12
N TRP A 19 6.50 -25.32 5.11
CA TRP A 19 6.07 -24.47 4.00
C TRP A 19 7.02 -23.26 3.84
N ILE A 20 7.37 -22.54 4.92
CA ILE A 20 8.33 -21.41 4.87
C ILE A 20 9.66 -21.87 4.29
N LYS A 21 10.18 -23.03 4.71
CA LYS A 21 11.46 -23.55 4.22
C LYS A 21 11.45 -23.90 2.73
N GLN A 22 10.30 -24.18 2.15
CA GLN A 22 10.16 -24.46 0.72
C GLN A 22 10.16 -23.20 -0.14
N GLN A 23 9.89 -22.01 0.46
CA GLN A 23 9.81 -20.74 -0.25
C GLN A 23 11.21 -20.07 -0.35
N ASN A 24 12.13 -20.68 -1.12
CA ASN A 24 13.53 -20.20 -1.22
C ASN A 24 13.67 -18.89 -2.03
N ASP A 25 12.65 -18.53 -2.79
CA ASP A 25 12.62 -17.40 -3.72
C ASP A 25 11.79 -16.21 -3.22
N LEU A 26 11.17 -16.33 -2.04
CA LEU A 26 10.45 -15.25 -1.38
C LEU A 26 11.18 -14.77 -0.11
N PRO A 27 11.10 -13.48 0.23
CA PRO A 27 11.54 -12.99 1.52
C PRO A 27 10.83 -13.75 2.66
N ARG A 28 11.61 -14.18 3.64
CA ARG A 28 11.06 -14.91 4.78
C ARG A 28 9.96 -14.14 5.51
N LEU A 29 10.11 -12.83 5.60
CA LEU A 29 9.11 -11.96 6.23
C LEU A 29 7.77 -12.03 5.50
N ASP A 30 7.77 -12.01 4.16
CA ASP A 30 6.55 -12.10 3.36
C ASP A 30 5.85 -13.44 3.54
N CYS A 31 6.63 -14.53 3.67
CA CYS A 31 6.08 -15.85 3.99
C CYS A 31 5.42 -15.87 5.37
N GLU A 32 6.09 -15.33 6.39
CA GLU A 32 5.58 -15.25 7.75
C GLU A 32 4.31 -14.39 7.82
N LEU A 33 4.30 -13.22 7.17
CA LEU A 33 3.14 -12.33 7.11
C LEU A 33 1.96 -12.98 6.36
N THR A 34 2.22 -13.69 5.28
CA THR A 34 1.19 -14.46 4.55
C THR A 34 0.51 -15.46 5.47
N LEU A 35 1.30 -16.25 6.21
CA LEU A 35 0.75 -17.19 7.20
C LEU A 35 -0.03 -16.48 8.30
N CYS A 36 0.50 -15.37 8.83
CA CYS A 36 -0.18 -14.59 9.86
C CYS A 36 -1.57 -14.14 9.39
N HIS A 37 -1.64 -13.58 8.19
CA HIS A 37 -2.89 -13.04 7.65
C HIS A 37 -3.92 -14.15 7.38
N ILE A 38 -3.51 -15.21 6.67
CA ILE A 38 -4.45 -16.29 6.29
C ILE A 38 -4.89 -17.11 7.50
N LEU A 39 -3.98 -17.36 8.45
CA LEU A 39 -4.27 -18.15 9.64
C LEU A 39 -4.86 -17.33 10.79
N GLN A 40 -4.98 -16.00 10.62
CA GLN A 40 -5.49 -15.06 11.63
C GLN A 40 -4.75 -15.19 12.97
N VAL A 41 -3.41 -15.24 12.91
CA VAL A 41 -2.53 -15.34 14.09
C VAL A 41 -1.40 -14.31 14.00
N ASN A 42 -0.83 -13.96 15.14
CA ASN A 42 0.32 -13.09 15.16
C ASN A 42 1.63 -13.84 14.78
N ARG A 43 2.64 -13.07 14.40
CA ARG A 43 3.95 -13.60 13.97
C ARG A 43 4.64 -14.45 15.04
N ALA A 44 4.50 -14.07 16.32
CA ALA A 44 5.08 -14.83 17.42
C ALA A 44 4.50 -16.26 17.47
N SER A 45 3.21 -16.42 17.19
CA SER A 45 2.53 -17.73 17.13
C SER A 45 3.08 -18.62 15.99
N ILE A 46 3.37 -18.03 14.81
CA ILE A 46 3.99 -18.77 13.70
C ILE A 46 5.40 -19.24 14.08
N LEU A 47 6.19 -18.37 14.69
CA LEU A 47 7.56 -18.68 15.08
C LEU A 47 7.64 -19.70 16.24
N ALA A 48 6.71 -19.64 17.18
CA ALA A 48 6.66 -20.52 18.33
C ALA A 48 6.13 -21.93 18.03
N ARG A 49 5.36 -22.10 16.92
CA ARG A 49 4.73 -23.38 16.55
C ARG A 49 4.97 -23.74 15.09
N PRO A 50 6.24 -23.92 14.68
CA PRO A 50 6.57 -24.28 13.30
C PRO A 50 6.04 -25.64 12.86
N GLU A 51 5.64 -26.49 13.82
CA GLU A 51 5.02 -27.81 13.60
C GLU A 51 3.49 -27.73 13.35
N ARG A 52 2.86 -26.52 13.44
CA ARG A 52 1.42 -26.38 13.18
C ARG A 52 1.08 -26.92 11.79
N PRO A 53 0.18 -27.93 11.68
CA PRO A 53 -0.23 -28.45 10.37
C PRO A 53 -1.09 -27.42 9.64
N LEU A 54 -0.95 -27.38 8.30
CA LEU A 54 -1.77 -26.57 7.41
C LEU A 54 -2.92 -27.41 6.85
N ALA A 55 -4.14 -26.93 6.95
CA ALA A 55 -5.27 -27.53 6.28
C ALA A 55 -5.16 -27.35 4.75
N ALA A 56 -5.75 -28.25 3.98
CA ALA A 56 -5.71 -28.17 2.51
C ALA A 56 -6.28 -26.84 1.97
N SER A 57 -7.36 -26.33 2.57
CA SER A 57 -7.93 -25.02 2.20
C SER A 57 -7.00 -23.84 2.54
N GLU A 58 -6.32 -23.87 3.69
CA GLU A 58 -5.31 -22.88 4.07
C GLU A 58 -4.15 -22.88 3.08
N LEU A 59 -3.65 -24.07 2.72
CA LEU A 59 -2.53 -24.22 1.80
C LEU A 59 -2.85 -23.66 0.40
N VAL A 60 -4.06 -23.86 -0.12
CA VAL A 60 -4.49 -23.28 -1.40
C VAL A 60 -4.40 -21.75 -1.39
N GLU A 61 -4.88 -21.10 -0.33
CA GLU A 61 -4.82 -19.65 -0.20
C GLU A 61 -3.38 -19.14 0.01
N ILE A 62 -2.62 -19.82 0.85
CA ILE A 62 -1.21 -19.48 1.11
C ILE A 62 -0.39 -19.56 -0.18
N ASP A 63 -0.56 -20.63 -0.97
CA ASP A 63 0.14 -20.79 -2.25
C ASP A 63 -0.32 -19.78 -3.30
N ARG A 64 -1.61 -19.39 -3.29
CA ARG A 64 -2.14 -18.33 -4.15
C ARG A 64 -1.43 -17.00 -3.85
N TRP A 65 -1.27 -16.64 -2.57
CA TRP A 65 -0.57 -15.42 -2.17
C TRP A 65 0.92 -15.48 -2.51
N ALA A 66 1.58 -16.60 -2.20
CA ALA A 66 2.99 -16.80 -2.57
C ALA A 66 3.23 -16.61 -4.08
N ASN A 67 2.33 -17.15 -4.91
CA ASN A 67 2.41 -16.98 -6.37
C ASN A 67 2.17 -15.53 -6.83
N ALA A 68 1.34 -14.76 -6.14
CA ALA A 68 1.15 -13.34 -6.40
C ALA A 68 2.38 -12.51 -5.99
N LEU A 69 2.96 -12.77 -4.82
CA LEU A 69 4.19 -12.14 -4.35
C LEU A 69 5.36 -12.36 -5.33
N ARG A 70 5.52 -13.58 -5.89
CA ARG A 70 6.50 -13.88 -6.94
C ARG A 70 6.32 -13.03 -8.21
N LYS A 71 5.11 -12.58 -8.46
CA LYS A 71 4.78 -11.67 -9.55
C LYS A 71 4.93 -10.20 -9.18
N ASN A 72 5.55 -9.91 -8.03
CA ASN A 72 5.71 -8.59 -7.44
C ASN A 72 4.37 -7.87 -7.16
N VAL A 73 3.31 -8.62 -6.83
CA VAL A 73 2.11 -8.01 -6.26
C VAL A 73 2.43 -7.64 -4.81
N PRO A 74 2.28 -6.37 -4.40
CA PRO A 74 2.53 -5.96 -3.02
C PRO A 74 1.69 -6.75 -2.02
N PHE A 75 2.29 -7.12 -0.87
CA PHE A 75 1.57 -7.79 0.22
C PHE A 75 0.32 -7.00 0.63
N ALA A 76 0.44 -5.68 0.70
CA ALA A 76 -0.66 -4.79 1.05
C ALA A 76 -1.90 -4.95 0.14
N TYR A 77 -1.72 -5.20 -1.17
CA TYR A 77 -2.86 -5.45 -2.07
C TYR A 77 -3.51 -6.80 -1.83
N LEU A 78 -2.75 -7.80 -1.40
CA LEU A 78 -3.30 -9.11 -1.04
C LEU A 78 -4.06 -9.04 0.29
N ALA A 79 -3.54 -8.27 1.24
CA ALA A 79 -4.18 -8.01 2.53
C ALA A 79 -5.38 -7.05 2.40
N GLY A 80 -5.39 -6.20 1.35
CA GLY A 80 -6.39 -5.16 1.16
C GLY A 80 -6.19 -3.93 2.03
N GLU A 81 -5.11 -3.90 2.85
CA GLU A 81 -4.84 -2.81 3.78
C GLU A 81 -3.34 -2.57 3.97
N GLN A 82 -3.00 -1.34 4.35
CA GLN A 82 -1.65 -0.88 4.71
C GLN A 82 -1.74 0.05 5.93
N GLU A 83 -0.89 -0.20 6.89
CA GLU A 83 -0.72 0.73 8.01
C GLU A 83 0.11 1.94 7.57
N PHE A 84 -0.32 3.15 7.95
CA PHE A 84 0.39 4.41 7.75
C PHE A 84 -0.03 5.38 8.85
N TRP A 85 0.93 5.95 9.56
CA TRP A 85 0.70 6.89 10.67
C TRP A 85 -0.23 6.33 11.76
N GLY A 86 -0.14 5.04 12.06
CA GLY A 86 -1.05 4.36 13.00
C GLY A 86 -2.48 4.13 12.47
N LEU A 87 -2.78 4.53 11.23
CA LEU A 87 -4.08 4.34 10.59
C LEU A 87 -4.06 3.08 9.71
N SER A 88 -5.10 2.25 9.77
CA SER A 88 -5.28 1.12 8.82
C SER A 88 -6.03 1.60 7.58
N LEU A 89 -5.31 1.80 6.49
CA LEU A 89 -5.82 2.29 5.22
C LEU A 89 -6.12 1.14 4.26
N SER A 90 -7.29 1.15 3.65
CA SER A 90 -7.60 0.27 2.51
C SER A 90 -6.75 0.66 1.32
N VAL A 91 -6.18 -0.33 0.64
CA VAL A 91 -5.38 -0.14 -0.57
C VAL A 91 -5.78 -1.14 -1.65
N SER A 92 -5.54 -0.77 -2.90
CA SER A 92 -5.84 -1.58 -4.07
C SER A 92 -4.90 -1.22 -5.21
N PRO A 93 -4.87 -1.95 -6.34
CA PRO A 93 -4.06 -1.59 -7.52
C PRO A 93 -4.36 -0.22 -8.14
N HIS A 94 -5.33 0.54 -7.62
CA HIS A 94 -5.66 1.89 -8.06
C HIS A 94 -4.88 2.99 -7.34
N VAL A 95 -4.17 2.66 -6.24
CA VAL A 95 -3.42 3.62 -5.42
C VAL A 95 -2.01 3.11 -5.15
N LEU A 96 -1.05 3.99 -5.05
CA LEU A 96 0.29 3.65 -4.55
C LEU A 96 0.15 3.12 -3.11
N VAL A 97 0.86 2.04 -2.78
CA VAL A 97 0.95 1.58 -1.39
C VAL A 97 1.67 2.66 -0.57
N PRO A 98 1.07 3.22 0.49
CA PRO A 98 1.74 4.19 1.35
C PRO A 98 3.10 3.70 1.83
N ARG A 99 4.13 4.56 1.71
CA ARG A 99 5.51 4.25 2.09
C ARG A 99 5.82 4.86 3.46
N PRO A 100 6.56 4.18 4.33
CA PRO A 100 6.95 4.72 5.64
C PRO A 100 7.67 6.07 5.55
N GLU A 101 8.50 6.26 4.51
CA GLU A 101 9.23 7.52 4.29
C GLU A 101 8.30 8.72 4.07
N THR A 102 7.07 8.47 3.60
CA THR A 102 6.06 9.52 3.39
C THR A 102 5.51 10.05 4.72
N GLU A 103 5.69 9.37 5.84
CA GLU A 103 5.33 9.87 7.17
C GLU A 103 6.12 11.13 7.55
N LEU A 104 7.34 11.29 7.04
CA LEU A 104 8.13 12.52 7.21
C LEU A 104 7.39 13.75 6.62
N LEU A 105 6.60 13.56 5.56
CA LEU A 105 5.80 14.63 4.98
C LEU A 105 4.69 15.07 5.94
N VAL A 106 4.03 14.10 6.60
CA VAL A 106 3.01 14.35 7.64
C VAL A 106 3.65 15.08 8.82
N GLU A 107 4.76 14.58 9.36
CA GLU A 107 5.49 15.19 10.47
C GLU A 107 5.87 16.64 10.16
N SER A 108 6.42 16.89 8.96
CA SER A 108 6.83 18.21 8.51
C SER A 108 5.65 19.17 8.38
N ALA A 109 4.53 18.70 7.84
CA ALA A 109 3.31 19.49 7.72
C ALA A 109 2.77 19.87 9.11
N LEU A 110 2.63 18.89 10.01
CA LEU A 110 2.13 19.10 11.37
C LEU A 110 2.99 20.12 12.17
N ALA A 111 4.31 20.09 11.98
CA ALA A 111 5.22 21.02 12.64
C ALA A 111 5.04 22.49 12.19
N LEU A 112 4.51 22.71 10.98
CA LEU A 112 4.29 24.05 10.40
C LEU A 112 2.85 24.56 10.58
N LEU A 113 1.92 23.68 10.99
CA LEU A 113 0.50 24.01 11.07
C LEU A 113 0.17 25.00 12.17
N GLN A 114 -0.53 26.05 11.77
CA GLN A 114 -1.23 26.97 12.67
C GLN A 114 -2.68 26.49 12.88
N SER A 115 -3.38 27.09 13.85
CA SER A 115 -4.82 26.82 14.06
C SER A 115 -5.64 27.23 12.84
N ASP A 116 -6.71 26.47 12.55
CA ASP A 116 -7.63 26.71 11.43
C ASP A 116 -6.97 26.77 10.05
N ALA A 117 -5.82 26.10 9.87
CA ALA A 117 -5.09 26.11 8.61
C ALA A 117 -5.87 25.38 7.49
N ASN A 118 -5.79 25.93 6.28
CA ASN A 118 -6.20 25.24 5.05
C ASN A 118 -4.99 24.50 4.47
N ILE A 119 -5.14 23.21 4.23
CA ILE A 119 -4.09 22.32 3.73
C ILE A 119 -4.57 21.70 2.42
N LEU A 120 -3.63 21.53 1.50
CA LEU A 120 -3.85 20.86 0.23
C LEU A 120 -2.88 19.68 0.10
N ASP A 121 -3.42 18.48 -0.15
CA ASP A 121 -2.67 17.29 -0.53
C ASP A 121 -2.85 17.01 -2.01
N LEU A 122 -1.79 17.15 -2.80
CA LEU A 122 -1.79 16.94 -4.25
C LEU A 122 -1.32 15.53 -4.59
N GLY A 123 -2.13 14.77 -5.33
CA GLY A 123 -1.86 13.39 -5.67
C GLY A 123 -2.05 12.48 -4.45
N THR A 124 -3.20 12.58 -3.81
CA THR A 124 -3.46 11.97 -2.48
C THR A 124 -3.46 10.44 -2.47
N GLY A 125 -3.66 9.79 -3.62
CA GLY A 125 -3.68 8.33 -3.74
C GLY A 125 -4.74 7.68 -2.83
N SER A 126 -4.31 6.93 -1.84
CA SER A 126 -5.18 6.31 -0.84
C SER A 126 -5.72 7.28 0.22
N GLY A 127 -5.33 8.54 0.17
CA GLY A 127 -5.63 9.55 1.19
C GLY A 127 -4.65 9.56 2.36
N ALA A 128 -3.55 8.82 2.29
CA ALA A 128 -2.67 8.56 3.44
C ALA A 128 -2.21 9.84 4.16
N VAL A 129 -1.64 10.80 3.42
CA VAL A 129 -1.12 12.06 4.00
C VAL A 129 -2.26 12.94 4.49
N ALA A 130 -3.29 13.14 3.65
CA ALA A 130 -4.45 13.97 4.00
C ALA A 130 -5.16 13.48 5.26
N LEU A 131 -5.42 12.16 5.34
CA LEU A 131 -6.12 11.55 6.46
C LEU A 131 -5.27 11.56 7.74
N ALA A 132 -3.96 11.32 7.63
CA ALA A 132 -3.05 11.41 8.76
C ALA A 132 -3.03 12.83 9.35
N ILE A 133 -2.93 13.86 8.50
CA ILE A 133 -2.97 15.25 8.96
C ILE A 133 -4.33 15.59 9.59
N ALA A 134 -5.44 15.22 8.95
CA ALA A 134 -6.78 15.53 9.44
C ALA A 134 -7.12 14.78 10.74
N SER A 135 -6.60 13.57 10.95
CA SER A 135 -6.79 12.83 12.20
C SER A 135 -6.07 13.47 13.40
N GLU A 136 -4.91 14.07 13.17
CA GLU A 136 -4.13 14.78 14.22
C GLU A 136 -4.65 16.21 14.48
N ARG A 137 -5.23 16.85 13.46
CA ARG A 137 -5.61 18.27 13.50
C ARG A 137 -7.04 18.46 13.02
N ILE A 138 -7.98 18.20 13.94
CA ILE A 138 -9.43 18.36 13.70
C ILE A 138 -9.86 19.82 13.43
N ASP A 139 -9.02 20.78 13.78
CA ASP A 139 -9.19 22.21 13.50
C ASP A 139 -8.73 22.60 12.09
N ALA A 140 -7.96 21.75 11.41
CA ALA A 140 -7.48 22.03 10.06
C ALA A 140 -8.53 21.63 9.00
N LYS A 141 -8.57 22.39 7.90
CA LYS A 141 -9.39 22.07 6.73
C LYS A 141 -8.50 21.45 5.67
N VAL A 142 -8.63 20.15 5.50
CA VAL A 142 -7.82 19.39 4.54
C VAL A 142 -8.60 19.18 3.25
N THR A 143 -8.01 19.62 2.13
CA THR A 143 -8.45 19.30 0.77
C THR A 143 -7.43 18.33 0.17
N ALA A 144 -7.90 17.25 -0.41
CA ALA A 144 -7.09 16.21 -1.03
C ALA A 144 -7.51 16.03 -2.49
N THR A 145 -6.53 15.98 -3.39
CA THR A 145 -6.81 15.89 -4.82
C THR A 145 -6.07 14.75 -5.46
N ASP A 146 -6.65 14.19 -6.50
CA ASP A 146 -5.99 13.22 -7.38
C ASP A 146 -6.57 13.36 -8.80
N ILE A 147 -5.78 12.97 -9.79
CA ILE A 147 -6.23 12.88 -11.19
C ILE A 147 -7.06 11.63 -11.44
N SER A 148 -6.90 10.60 -10.59
CA SER A 148 -7.57 9.30 -10.70
C SER A 148 -8.85 9.27 -9.88
N PRO A 149 -10.04 9.16 -10.52
CA PRO A 149 -11.30 8.96 -9.81
C PRO A 149 -11.30 7.68 -8.96
N GLU A 150 -10.56 6.65 -9.40
CA GLU A 150 -10.42 5.40 -8.66
C GLU A 150 -9.63 5.60 -7.37
N ALA A 151 -8.54 6.39 -7.41
CA ALA A 151 -7.78 6.76 -6.22
C ALA A 151 -8.64 7.55 -5.24
N LEU A 152 -9.35 8.56 -5.71
CA LEU A 152 -10.28 9.35 -4.89
C LEU A 152 -11.37 8.49 -4.25
N ARG A 153 -11.86 7.45 -4.93
CA ARG A 153 -12.81 6.51 -4.35
C ARG A 153 -12.21 5.75 -3.16
N VAL A 154 -10.97 5.28 -3.31
CA VAL A 154 -10.25 4.61 -2.21
C VAL A 154 -10.03 5.58 -1.05
N ALA A 155 -9.59 6.81 -1.33
CA ALA A 155 -9.36 7.84 -0.30
C ALA A 155 -10.65 8.19 0.47
N LYS A 156 -11.78 8.34 -0.24
CA LYS A 156 -13.10 8.58 0.38
C LYS A 156 -13.54 7.42 1.27
N GLN A 157 -13.37 6.18 0.81
CA GLN A 157 -13.65 4.99 1.62
C GLN A 157 -12.80 4.94 2.88
N ASN A 158 -11.54 5.33 2.80
CA ASN A 158 -10.67 5.43 3.96
C ASN A 158 -11.12 6.53 4.92
N ALA A 159 -11.52 7.69 4.43
CA ALA A 159 -12.04 8.78 5.24
C ALA A 159 -13.31 8.34 6.01
N GLU A 160 -14.24 7.68 5.32
CA GLU A 160 -15.45 7.12 5.92
C GLU A 160 -15.12 6.05 6.99
N LYS A 161 -14.21 5.11 6.68
CA LYS A 161 -13.76 4.05 7.60
C LYS A 161 -13.14 4.60 8.87
N LEU A 162 -12.40 5.71 8.76
CA LEU A 162 -11.66 6.33 9.86
C LEU A 162 -12.45 7.43 10.57
N GLU A 163 -13.64 7.77 10.06
CA GLU A 163 -14.47 8.89 10.56
C GLU A 163 -13.72 10.24 10.55
N VAL A 164 -12.89 10.46 9.52
CA VAL A 164 -12.07 11.67 9.34
C VAL A 164 -12.64 12.54 8.22
N GLU A 165 -12.78 13.84 8.47
CA GLU A 165 -13.32 14.80 7.51
C GLU A 165 -12.23 15.36 6.59
N VAL A 166 -12.33 15.09 5.29
CA VAL A 166 -11.46 15.60 4.23
C VAL A 166 -12.30 15.93 3.00
N THR A 167 -12.04 17.06 2.37
CA THR A 167 -12.65 17.43 1.08
C THR A 167 -11.85 16.79 -0.06
N PHE A 168 -12.53 16.04 -0.95
CA PHE A 168 -11.89 15.37 -2.08
C PHE A 168 -12.33 15.96 -3.41
N GLU A 169 -11.36 16.39 -4.24
CA GLU A 169 -11.60 17.00 -5.54
C GLU A 169 -10.77 16.31 -6.63
N GLU A 170 -11.37 16.08 -7.81
CA GLU A 170 -10.64 15.59 -8.98
C GLU A 170 -9.90 16.75 -9.64
N SER A 171 -8.57 16.69 -9.63
CA SER A 171 -7.74 17.72 -10.22
C SER A 171 -6.38 17.16 -10.65
N ARG A 172 -5.88 17.66 -11.77
CA ARG A 172 -4.47 17.53 -12.09
C ARG A 172 -3.73 18.71 -11.47
N TRP A 173 -2.97 18.44 -10.42
CA TRP A 173 -2.29 19.47 -9.63
C TRP A 173 -3.25 20.61 -9.26
N PHE A 174 -3.01 21.83 -9.70
CA PHE A 174 -3.81 23.03 -9.38
C PHE A 174 -4.92 23.35 -10.39
N GLU A 175 -5.11 22.56 -11.48
CA GLU A 175 -5.93 22.98 -12.64
C GLU A 175 -7.38 23.32 -12.29
N ASN A 176 -8.01 22.56 -11.39
CA ASN A 176 -9.42 22.75 -11.03
C ASN A 176 -9.62 23.37 -9.66
N LEU A 177 -8.56 23.87 -9.03
CA LEU A 177 -8.60 24.36 -7.66
C LEU A 177 -8.78 25.85 -7.59
N THR A 178 -9.65 26.29 -6.70
CA THR A 178 -9.85 27.69 -6.36
C THR A 178 -9.72 27.85 -4.85
N GLY A 179 -8.79 28.68 -4.40
CA GLY A 179 -8.58 28.88 -2.97
C GLY A 179 -7.16 29.32 -2.63
N ARG A 180 -6.90 29.34 -1.33
CA ARG A 180 -5.56 29.58 -0.78
C ARG A 180 -5.31 28.59 0.33
N TRP A 181 -4.15 28.02 0.30
CA TRP A 181 -3.69 27.06 1.31
C TRP A 181 -2.45 27.61 2.01
N GLN A 182 -2.36 27.41 3.31
CA GLN A 182 -1.18 27.76 4.09
C GLN A 182 -0.07 26.72 3.88
N ILE A 183 -0.47 25.45 3.67
CA ILE A 183 0.46 24.36 3.39
C ILE A 183 -0.06 23.57 2.20
N VAL A 184 0.84 23.28 1.29
CA VAL A 184 0.64 22.30 0.20
C VAL A 184 1.62 21.17 0.42
N VAL A 185 1.11 19.96 0.43
CA VAL A 185 1.89 18.72 0.51
C VAL A 185 1.68 17.89 -0.73
N SER A 186 2.69 17.15 -1.14
CA SER A 186 2.59 16.22 -2.26
C SER A 186 3.68 15.16 -2.17
N ASN A 187 3.32 13.94 -2.53
CA ASN A 187 4.25 12.88 -2.88
C ASN A 187 4.07 12.52 -4.36
N PRO A 188 4.55 13.37 -5.29
CA PRO A 188 4.28 13.20 -6.72
C PRO A 188 5.08 12.04 -7.31
N PRO A 189 4.74 11.57 -8.53
CA PRO A 189 5.59 10.67 -9.29
C PRO A 189 6.97 11.29 -9.53
N TYR A 190 8.04 10.50 -9.37
CA TYR A 190 9.43 10.96 -9.53
C TYR A 190 10.37 9.90 -10.11
N ILE A 191 9.86 8.74 -10.53
CA ILE A 191 10.71 7.70 -11.10
C ILE A 191 10.88 7.92 -12.59
N ASP A 192 12.14 7.91 -13.05
CA ASP A 192 12.44 7.97 -14.46
C ASP A 192 11.87 6.75 -15.20
N PRO A 193 11.22 6.90 -16.38
CA PRO A 193 10.64 5.78 -17.11
C PRO A 193 11.66 4.71 -17.54
N THR A 194 12.97 5.02 -17.52
CA THR A 194 14.04 4.06 -17.83
C THR A 194 14.59 3.32 -16.60
N ASP A 195 14.11 3.66 -15.40
CA ASP A 195 14.59 3.04 -14.17
C ASP A 195 14.24 1.54 -14.10
N SER A 196 15.26 0.73 -13.89
CA SER A 196 15.13 -0.73 -13.82
C SER A 196 14.25 -1.23 -12.66
N HIS A 197 14.09 -0.45 -11.58
CA HIS A 197 13.26 -0.78 -10.42
C HIS A 197 11.77 -0.82 -10.75
N LEU A 198 11.33 -0.13 -11.83
CA LEU A 198 9.94 -0.16 -12.29
C LEU A 198 9.43 -1.59 -12.57
N LYS A 199 10.34 -2.52 -12.92
CA LYS A 199 9.98 -3.94 -13.10
C LYS A 199 9.40 -4.58 -11.83
N GLN A 200 9.85 -4.13 -10.67
CA GLN A 200 9.37 -4.63 -9.37
C GLN A 200 8.07 -3.95 -8.93
N LEU A 201 7.79 -2.75 -9.45
CA LEU A 201 6.64 -1.92 -9.12
C LEU A 201 5.49 -2.04 -10.14
N ARG A 202 5.56 -3.01 -11.07
CA ARG A 202 4.60 -3.14 -12.17
C ARG A 202 3.15 -3.40 -11.74
N ALA A 203 2.94 -3.86 -10.50
CA ALA A 203 1.61 -4.10 -9.96
C ALA A 203 0.96 -2.83 -9.39
N GLU A 204 1.75 -1.78 -9.21
CA GLU A 204 1.29 -0.47 -8.73
C GLU A 204 0.96 0.46 -9.91
N PRO A 205 0.09 1.47 -9.72
CA PRO A 205 -0.35 2.34 -10.81
C PRO A 205 0.83 3.16 -11.34
N GLN A 206 1.16 2.98 -12.62
CA GLN A 206 2.34 3.57 -13.24
C GLN A 206 2.29 5.11 -13.25
N HIS A 207 1.10 5.72 -13.35
CA HIS A 207 0.92 7.17 -13.29
C HIS A 207 1.23 7.76 -11.90
N ALA A 208 1.23 6.95 -10.85
CA ALA A 208 1.63 7.37 -9.50
C ALA A 208 3.14 7.19 -9.23
N LEU A 209 3.88 6.59 -10.19
CA LEU A 209 5.30 6.28 -10.05
C LEU A 209 6.17 7.08 -11.00
N ILE A 210 5.75 7.14 -12.29
CA ILE A 210 6.61 7.57 -13.40
C ILE A 210 6.37 9.03 -13.73
N ALA A 211 7.46 9.81 -13.73
CA ALA A 211 7.47 11.17 -14.25
C ALA A 211 8.50 11.30 -15.37
N GLY A 212 8.14 12.07 -16.39
CA GLY A 212 9.05 12.45 -17.47
C GLY A 212 10.19 13.36 -16.99
N GLU A 213 11.05 13.80 -17.92
CA GLU A 213 12.15 14.73 -17.63
C GLU A 213 13.09 14.21 -16.51
N ASN A 214 13.48 12.94 -16.58
CA ASN A 214 14.30 12.27 -15.57
C ASN A 214 13.64 12.32 -14.15
N GLY A 215 12.33 12.17 -14.08
CA GLY A 215 11.58 12.18 -12.83
C GLY A 215 11.15 13.57 -12.34
N LEU A 216 11.42 14.65 -13.08
CA LEU A 216 11.18 16.01 -12.63
C LEU A 216 9.93 16.68 -13.21
N ALA A 217 9.24 16.05 -14.17
CA ALA A 217 8.15 16.66 -14.91
C ALA A 217 7.00 17.13 -13.98
N ASP A 218 6.60 16.29 -13.04
CA ASP A 218 5.51 16.60 -12.13
C ASP A 218 5.92 17.59 -11.03
N LEU A 219 7.15 17.46 -10.50
CA LEU A 219 7.70 18.42 -9.54
C LEU A 219 7.80 19.85 -10.08
N ARG A 220 7.90 20.04 -11.39
CA ARG A 220 7.92 21.36 -12.01
C ARG A 220 6.53 21.96 -12.22
N GLN A 221 5.49 21.16 -12.13
CA GLN A 221 4.09 21.61 -12.24
C GLN A 221 3.51 22.00 -10.88
N ILE A 222 4.08 21.47 -9.80
CA ILE A 222 3.77 21.80 -8.41
C ILE A 222 4.59 23.00 -7.95
#